data_a68c5b17a9a07795749269971ec837e5
#
_entry.id   a68c5b17a9a07795749269971ec837e5
#
_cell.length_a   1.000
_cell.length_b   1.000
_cell.length_c   1.000
_cell.angle_alpha   90.00
_cell.angle_beta   90.00
_cell.angle_gamma   90.00
#
_symmetry.space_group_name_H-M   'P 1'
#
loop_
_entity.id
_entity.type
_entity.pdbx_description
1 polymer ?
#
loop_
_entity_poly.entity_id
_entity_poly.type
_entity_poly.pdbx_seq_one_letter_code
_entity_poly.pdbx_strand_id
1 'polypeptide(L)'
;LEYCGYLKELYGFELNKEDVKNRRYSISRHFLDHVVELKPQAELIIQALKKQEIPLALTTTTSLFNVQRYQDNNQNINAKISFDDDFALILTRENVQNIKPHPEIYLNVLEHFKIEAKDCLIIEDSLIGVEAANNAGIEVVAIYDQYSAHEIELIKARANYFVQDFTELLRHIA
;
A
#
# COMPACT_ATOMS: atom_id res chain seq x y z
N LEU A 1 -3.51 17.80 14.76
CA LEU A 1 -3.55 19.24 15.16
C LEU A 1 -2.18 19.78 15.55
N GLU A 2 -1.33 19.02 16.26
CA GLU A 2 0.04 19.43 16.64
C GLU A 2 0.92 19.69 15.42
N TYR A 3 0.90 18.81 14.43
CA TYR A 3 1.65 18.98 13.19
C TYR A 3 1.26 20.25 12.41
N CYS A 4 -0.04 20.59 12.36
CA CYS A 4 -0.49 21.85 11.75
C CYS A 4 -0.01 23.09 12.54
N GLY A 5 0.15 22.97 13.87
CA GLY A 5 0.76 24.00 14.70
C GLY A 5 2.22 24.23 14.36
N TYR A 6 2.98 23.16 14.25
CA TYR A 6 4.39 23.19 13.86
C TYR A 6 4.59 23.83 12.47
N LEU A 7 3.77 23.45 11.47
CA LEU A 7 3.83 24.07 10.15
C LEU A 7 3.52 25.58 10.18
N LYS A 8 2.57 26.00 11.02
CA LYS A 8 2.27 27.42 11.21
C LYS A 8 3.47 28.19 11.77
N GLU A 9 4.14 27.64 12.76
CA GLU A 9 5.35 28.25 13.35
C GLU A 9 6.50 28.30 12.34
N LEU A 10 6.69 27.21 11.57
CA LEU A 10 7.79 27.10 10.62
C LEU A 10 7.63 28.00 9.39
N TYR A 11 6.41 28.15 8.87
CA TYR A 11 6.14 28.86 7.63
C TYR A 11 5.38 30.16 7.79
N GLY A 12 5.06 30.59 9.03
CA GLY A 12 4.43 31.88 9.31
C GLY A 12 3.00 32.04 8.77
N PHE A 13 2.23 30.93 8.67
CA PHE A 13 0.85 31.03 8.19
C PHE A 13 -0.02 31.87 9.13
N GLU A 14 -0.78 32.78 8.57
CA GLU A 14 -1.82 33.53 9.32
C GLU A 14 -3.08 32.69 9.57
N LEU A 15 -3.29 31.61 8.77
CA LEU A 15 -4.42 30.71 8.91
C LEU A 15 -4.42 30.00 10.26
N ASN A 16 -5.59 29.78 10.84
CA ASN A 16 -5.71 28.96 12.05
C ASN A 16 -5.46 27.48 11.76
N LYS A 17 -5.22 26.67 12.81
CA LYS A 17 -4.89 25.24 12.68
C LYS A 17 -5.98 24.44 11.97
N GLU A 18 -7.24 24.79 12.17
CA GLU A 18 -8.37 24.08 11.57
C GLU A 18 -8.45 24.37 10.06
N ASP A 19 -8.21 25.61 9.64
CA ASP A 19 -8.17 25.97 8.21
C ASP A 19 -7.05 25.25 7.48
N VAL A 20 -5.85 25.16 8.07
CA VAL A 20 -4.71 24.39 7.51
C VAL A 20 -5.08 22.92 7.38
N LYS A 21 -5.67 22.34 8.40
CA LYS A 21 -6.14 20.95 8.39
C LYS A 21 -7.19 20.72 7.31
N ASN A 22 -8.20 21.56 7.23
CA ASN A 22 -9.30 21.45 6.26
C ASN A 22 -8.77 21.60 4.83
N ARG A 23 -7.85 22.55 4.60
CA ARG A 23 -7.20 22.72 3.30
C ARG A 23 -6.39 21.50 2.90
N ARG A 24 -5.60 20.94 3.83
CA ARG A 24 -4.86 19.68 3.60
C ARG A 24 -5.80 18.55 3.23
N TYR A 25 -6.90 18.35 3.95
CA TYR A 25 -7.87 17.31 3.64
C TYR A 25 -8.54 17.53 2.27
N SER A 26 -8.89 18.76 1.92
CA SER A 26 -9.45 19.09 0.61
C SER A 26 -8.48 18.71 -0.52
N ILE A 27 -7.20 19.07 -0.39
CA ILE A 27 -6.15 18.71 -1.36
C ILE A 27 -5.97 17.20 -1.41
N SER A 28 -5.83 16.53 -0.27
CA SER A 28 -5.67 15.09 -0.20
C SER A 28 -6.82 14.35 -0.88
N ARG A 29 -8.06 14.74 -0.62
CA ARG A 29 -9.24 14.15 -1.27
C ARG A 29 -9.20 14.30 -2.78
N HIS A 30 -8.87 15.50 -3.29
CA HIS A 30 -8.75 15.72 -4.71
C HIS A 30 -7.73 14.77 -5.36
N PHE A 31 -6.57 14.59 -4.70
CA PHE A 31 -5.55 13.63 -5.19
C PHE A 31 -6.05 12.19 -5.18
N LEU A 32 -6.66 11.75 -4.08
CA LEU A 32 -7.22 10.39 -3.98
C LEU A 32 -8.28 10.11 -5.07
N ASP A 33 -9.15 11.10 -5.31
CA ASP A 33 -10.29 10.92 -6.22
C ASP A 33 -9.90 11.01 -7.71
N HIS A 34 -8.86 11.82 -8.06
CA HIS A 34 -8.69 12.22 -9.46
C HIS A 34 -7.26 12.12 -9.98
N VAL A 35 -6.25 12.07 -9.12
CA VAL A 35 -4.84 12.20 -9.53
C VAL A 35 -4.06 10.90 -9.36
N VAL A 36 -4.31 10.17 -8.27
CA VAL A 36 -3.58 8.92 -8.00
C VAL A 36 -3.93 7.88 -9.05
N GLU A 37 -2.90 7.21 -9.53
CA GLU A 37 -2.99 6.11 -10.48
C GLU A 37 -2.35 4.84 -9.89
N LEU A 38 -2.65 3.69 -10.48
CA LEU A 38 -1.89 2.48 -10.21
C LEU A 38 -0.45 2.63 -10.70
N LYS A 39 0.48 2.02 -10.00
CA LYS A 39 1.83 1.84 -10.56
C LYS A 39 1.72 1.16 -11.92
N PRO A 40 2.54 1.56 -12.90
CA PRO A 40 2.50 0.98 -14.24
C PRO A 40 2.53 -0.55 -14.20
N GLN A 41 1.63 -1.21 -14.93
CA GLN A 41 1.51 -2.68 -15.07
C GLN A 41 1.02 -3.42 -13.81
N ALA A 42 0.64 -2.73 -12.73
CA ALA A 42 0.10 -3.40 -11.54
C ALA A 42 -1.16 -4.21 -11.86
N GLU A 43 -2.01 -3.68 -12.76
CA GLU A 43 -3.22 -4.37 -13.23
C GLU A 43 -2.91 -5.69 -13.93
N LEU A 44 -1.77 -5.79 -14.64
CA LEU A 44 -1.39 -7.01 -15.34
C LEU A 44 -0.93 -8.11 -14.37
N ILE A 45 -0.25 -7.73 -13.27
CA ILE A 45 0.09 -8.67 -12.19
C ILE A 45 -1.18 -9.23 -11.56
N ILE A 46 -2.13 -8.36 -11.21
CA ILE A 46 -3.41 -8.76 -10.63
C ILE A 46 -4.12 -9.75 -11.55
N GLN A 47 -4.23 -9.44 -12.85
CA GLN A 47 -4.86 -10.30 -13.84
C GLN A 47 -4.13 -11.65 -14.02
N ALA A 48 -2.78 -11.64 -14.04
CA ALA A 48 -1.98 -12.86 -14.20
C ALA A 48 -2.18 -13.80 -13.00
N LEU A 49 -2.17 -13.28 -11.78
CA LEU A 49 -2.38 -14.06 -10.57
C LEU A 49 -3.82 -14.58 -10.45
N LYS A 50 -4.81 -13.77 -10.81
CA LYS A 50 -6.22 -14.22 -10.88
C LYS A 50 -6.43 -15.33 -11.88
N LYS A 51 -5.79 -15.28 -13.06
CA LYS A 51 -5.86 -16.34 -14.06
C LYS A 51 -5.31 -17.66 -13.56
N GLN A 52 -4.39 -17.61 -12.60
CA GLN A 52 -3.85 -18.78 -11.93
C GLN A 52 -4.65 -19.19 -10.67
N GLU A 53 -5.79 -18.53 -10.43
CA GLU A 53 -6.66 -18.77 -9.27
C GLU A 53 -5.97 -18.48 -7.92
N ILE A 54 -4.92 -17.63 -7.91
CA ILE A 54 -4.23 -17.21 -6.69
C ILE A 54 -5.04 -16.11 -6.00
N PRO A 55 -5.51 -16.33 -4.77
CA PRO A 55 -6.26 -15.32 -4.04
C PRO A 55 -5.36 -14.12 -3.69
N LEU A 56 -5.88 -12.91 -3.87
CA LEU A 56 -5.16 -11.67 -3.59
C LEU A 56 -5.70 -10.99 -2.34
N ALA A 57 -4.79 -10.47 -1.51
CA ALA A 57 -5.11 -9.58 -0.41
C ALA A 57 -4.46 -8.22 -0.61
N LEU A 58 -5.24 -7.15 -0.40
CA LEU A 58 -4.72 -5.79 -0.32
C LEU A 58 -4.53 -5.40 1.14
N THR A 59 -3.31 -5.01 1.51
CA THR A 59 -2.99 -4.57 2.88
C THR A 59 -2.39 -3.18 2.88
N THR A 60 -2.97 -2.27 3.64
CA THR A 60 -2.53 -0.88 3.68
C THR A 60 -2.57 -0.29 5.09
N THR A 61 -1.66 0.66 5.37
CA THR A 61 -1.70 1.49 6.58
C THR A 61 -2.60 2.71 6.43
N THR A 62 -3.18 2.89 5.24
CA THR A 62 -4.15 3.96 5.00
C THR A 62 -5.50 3.61 5.64
N SER A 63 -6.34 4.62 5.88
CA SER A 63 -7.66 4.40 6.47
C SER A 63 -8.64 3.78 5.48
N LEU A 64 -9.62 3.05 6.00
CA LEU A 64 -10.75 2.52 5.23
C LEU A 64 -11.45 3.63 4.44
N PHE A 65 -11.62 4.82 5.03
CA PHE A 65 -12.19 5.98 4.36
C PHE A 65 -11.44 6.35 3.07
N ASN A 66 -10.10 6.29 3.07
CA ASN A 66 -9.31 6.59 1.88
C ASN A 66 -9.41 5.48 0.82
N VAL A 67 -9.47 4.21 1.24
CA VAL A 67 -9.70 3.08 0.32
C VAL A 67 -11.06 3.21 -0.36
N GLN A 68 -12.11 3.51 0.40
CA GLN A 68 -13.45 3.76 -0.14
C GLN A 68 -13.46 4.92 -1.15
N ARG A 69 -12.68 5.98 -0.92
CA ARG A 69 -12.57 7.07 -1.89
C ARG A 69 -11.97 6.62 -3.23
N TYR A 70 -10.98 5.73 -3.21
CA TYR A 70 -10.48 5.12 -4.44
C TYR A 70 -11.57 4.32 -5.15
N GLN A 71 -12.29 3.48 -4.42
CA GLN A 71 -13.39 2.66 -4.96
C GLN A 71 -14.52 3.53 -5.56
N ASP A 72 -14.93 4.58 -4.85
CA ASP A 72 -16.11 5.35 -5.22
C ASP A 72 -15.85 6.41 -6.30
N ASN A 73 -14.64 7.00 -6.32
CA ASN A 73 -14.41 8.24 -7.06
C ASN A 73 -13.24 8.16 -8.05
N ASN A 74 -12.25 7.28 -7.85
CA ASN A 74 -11.04 7.30 -8.67
C ASN A 74 -11.21 6.50 -9.97
N GLN A 75 -11.59 7.19 -11.04
CA GLN A 75 -11.78 6.57 -12.34
C GLN A 75 -10.47 6.04 -12.97
N ASN A 76 -9.30 6.62 -12.64
CA ASN A 76 -8.01 6.16 -13.16
C ASN A 76 -7.68 4.74 -12.66
N ILE A 77 -8.04 4.44 -11.40
CA ILE A 77 -7.86 3.13 -10.78
C ILE A 77 -8.99 2.19 -11.21
N ASN A 78 -10.25 2.63 -11.10
CA ASN A 78 -11.42 1.78 -11.31
C ASN A 78 -11.60 1.36 -12.77
N ALA A 79 -10.99 2.07 -13.73
CA ALA A 79 -10.93 1.63 -15.13
C ALA A 79 -10.01 0.43 -15.36
N LYS A 80 -9.15 0.09 -14.41
CA LYS A 80 -8.11 -0.95 -14.53
C LYS A 80 -8.33 -2.14 -13.61
N ILE A 81 -8.86 -1.90 -12.41
CA ILE A 81 -9.11 -2.92 -11.38
C ILE A 81 -10.47 -2.71 -10.71
N SER A 82 -10.98 -3.80 -10.11
CA SER A 82 -12.14 -3.79 -9.21
C SER A 82 -11.67 -4.22 -7.82
N PHE A 83 -11.82 -3.36 -6.82
CA PHE A 83 -11.43 -3.70 -5.46
C PHE A 83 -12.21 -4.92 -4.93
N ASP A 84 -13.49 -5.02 -5.26
CA ASP A 84 -14.37 -6.08 -4.76
C ASP A 84 -14.19 -7.41 -5.50
N ASP A 85 -13.83 -7.37 -6.81
CA ASP A 85 -13.69 -8.58 -7.62
C ASP A 85 -12.24 -9.08 -7.70
N ASP A 86 -11.26 -8.19 -7.50
CA ASP A 86 -9.86 -8.53 -7.67
C ASP A 86 -9.18 -8.94 -6.36
N PHE A 87 -9.73 -8.52 -5.21
CA PHE A 87 -9.15 -8.83 -3.92
C PHE A 87 -10.14 -9.62 -3.05
N ALA A 88 -9.75 -10.82 -2.65
CA ALA A 88 -10.53 -11.65 -1.74
C ALA A 88 -10.52 -11.12 -0.29
N LEU A 89 -9.58 -10.23 0.03
CA LEU A 89 -9.44 -9.60 1.34
C LEU A 89 -8.84 -8.20 1.20
N ILE A 90 -9.40 -7.21 1.89
CA ILE A 90 -8.82 -5.87 2.02
C ILE A 90 -8.68 -5.55 3.50
N LEU A 91 -7.45 -5.31 3.95
CA LEU A 91 -7.14 -4.89 5.31
C LEU A 91 -6.54 -3.49 5.32
N THR A 92 -7.09 -2.66 6.18
CA THR A 92 -6.74 -1.24 6.32
C THR A 92 -6.18 -0.97 7.73
N ARG A 93 -5.84 0.29 8.00
CA ARG A 93 -5.37 0.73 9.33
C ARG A 93 -6.30 0.30 10.46
N GLU A 94 -7.61 0.25 10.21
CA GLU A 94 -8.64 -0.07 11.21
C GLU A 94 -8.69 -1.55 11.57
N ASN A 95 -8.10 -2.43 10.77
CA ASN A 95 -8.11 -3.88 10.99
C ASN A 95 -6.96 -4.36 11.92
N VAL A 96 -6.11 -3.46 12.41
CA VAL A 96 -4.96 -3.79 13.25
C VAL A 96 -4.83 -2.85 14.44
N GLN A 97 -4.28 -3.35 15.53
CA GLN A 97 -3.87 -2.55 16.67
C GLN A 97 -2.49 -1.93 16.44
N ASN A 98 -1.57 -2.72 15.89
CA ASN A 98 -0.20 -2.34 15.63
C ASN A 98 0.05 -2.23 14.12
N ILE A 99 0.50 -1.05 13.68
CA ILE A 99 0.82 -0.82 12.25
C ILE A 99 2.21 -1.34 11.90
N LYS A 100 2.47 -1.50 10.57
CA LYS A 100 3.81 -1.80 10.04
C LYS A 100 4.86 -0.87 10.70
N PRO A 101 6.02 -1.37 11.11
CA PRO A 101 6.62 -2.67 10.78
C PRO A 101 6.15 -3.85 11.65
N HIS A 102 5.13 -3.69 12.53
CA HIS A 102 4.54 -4.81 13.23
C HIS A 102 3.86 -5.75 12.23
N PRO A 103 4.00 -7.09 12.36
CA PRO A 103 3.54 -8.06 11.36
C PRO A 103 2.03 -8.29 11.36
N GLU A 104 1.27 -7.72 12.29
CA GLU A 104 -0.13 -8.04 12.58
C GLU A 104 -1.01 -8.08 11.32
N ILE A 105 -0.87 -7.09 10.42
CA ILE A 105 -1.70 -7.03 9.20
C ILE A 105 -1.47 -8.25 8.29
N TYR A 106 -0.24 -8.74 8.20
CA TYR A 106 0.10 -9.92 7.39
C TYR A 106 -0.27 -11.22 8.08
N LEU A 107 -0.13 -11.30 9.40
CA LEU A 107 -0.59 -12.45 10.18
C LEU A 107 -2.12 -12.61 10.07
N ASN A 108 -2.87 -11.50 10.06
CA ASN A 108 -4.31 -11.52 9.82
C ASN A 108 -4.67 -12.04 8.42
N VAL A 109 -3.85 -11.80 7.39
CA VAL A 109 -4.01 -12.40 6.05
C VAL A 109 -3.83 -13.92 6.12
N LEU A 110 -2.75 -14.40 6.76
CA LEU A 110 -2.50 -15.84 6.92
C LEU A 110 -3.65 -16.53 7.66
N GLU A 111 -4.14 -15.93 8.74
CA GLU A 111 -5.27 -16.44 9.51
C GLU A 111 -6.55 -16.50 8.67
N HIS A 112 -6.85 -15.44 7.91
CA HIS A 112 -8.04 -15.37 7.06
C HIS A 112 -8.08 -16.49 6.02
N PHE A 113 -6.98 -16.69 5.30
CA PHE A 113 -6.87 -17.72 4.26
C PHE A 113 -6.53 -19.11 4.82
N LYS A 114 -6.19 -19.21 6.11
CA LYS A 114 -5.76 -20.45 6.78
C LYS A 114 -4.56 -21.11 6.09
N ILE A 115 -3.57 -20.29 5.74
CA ILE A 115 -2.33 -20.70 5.08
C ILE A 115 -1.12 -20.46 5.99
N GLU A 116 -0.01 -21.12 5.70
CA GLU A 116 1.26 -20.87 6.37
C GLU A 116 2.05 -19.75 5.67
N ALA A 117 3.01 -19.17 6.38
CA ALA A 117 3.85 -18.09 5.83
C ALA A 117 4.58 -18.48 4.53
N LYS A 118 5.00 -19.75 4.40
CA LYS A 118 5.66 -20.29 3.18
C LYS A 118 4.76 -20.33 1.95
N ASP A 119 3.44 -20.30 2.14
CA ASP A 119 2.43 -20.36 1.07
C ASP A 119 1.94 -18.95 0.67
N CYS A 120 2.57 -17.91 1.22
CA CYS A 120 2.24 -16.51 0.99
C CYS A 120 3.46 -15.77 0.44
N LEU A 121 3.23 -14.85 -0.47
CA LEU A 121 4.23 -13.91 -0.97
C LEU A 121 3.70 -12.49 -0.84
N ILE A 122 4.54 -11.59 -0.36
CA ILE A 122 4.21 -10.17 -0.23
C ILE A 122 4.90 -9.39 -1.34
N ILE A 123 4.19 -8.43 -1.95
CA ILE A 123 4.75 -7.41 -2.83
C ILE A 123 4.68 -6.07 -2.08
N GLU A 124 5.82 -5.44 -1.88
CA GLU A 124 5.96 -4.20 -1.09
C GLU A 124 6.90 -3.21 -1.75
N ASP A 125 6.74 -1.91 -1.41
CA ASP A 125 7.54 -0.81 -1.96
C ASP A 125 8.19 0.07 -0.88
N SER A 126 8.01 -0.28 0.39
CA SER A 126 8.49 0.49 1.54
C SER A 126 9.33 -0.35 2.50
N LEU A 127 10.31 0.28 3.16
CA LEU A 127 11.13 -0.40 4.16
C LEU A 127 10.27 -0.96 5.30
N ILE A 128 9.32 -0.16 5.81
CA ILE A 128 8.44 -0.60 6.92
C ILE A 128 7.56 -1.79 6.53
N GLY A 129 7.17 -1.89 5.26
CA GLY A 129 6.41 -3.03 4.75
C GLY A 129 7.26 -4.28 4.60
N VAL A 130 8.49 -4.15 4.09
CA VAL A 130 9.47 -5.26 4.01
C VAL A 130 9.82 -5.76 5.41
N GLU A 131 10.04 -4.87 6.37
CA GLU A 131 10.27 -5.25 7.78
C GLU A 131 9.08 -5.98 8.40
N ALA A 132 7.87 -5.53 8.12
CA ALA A 132 6.65 -6.20 8.58
C ALA A 132 6.51 -7.61 7.99
N ALA A 133 6.86 -7.80 6.70
CA ALA A 133 6.88 -9.11 6.04
C ALA A 133 7.89 -10.05 6.70
N ASN A 134 9.11 -9.59 6.93
CA ASN A 134 10.16 -10.35 7.61
C ASN A 134 9.74 -10.72 9.04
N ASN A 135 9.13 -9.79 9.77
CA ASN A 135 8.62 -10.03 11.12
C ASN A 135 7.45 -11.04 11.13
N ALA A 136 6.71 -11.17 10.04
CA ALA A 136 5.69 -12.20 9.85
C ALA A 136 6.25 -13.55 9.37
N GLY A 137 7.54 -13.61 9.00
CA GLY A 137 8.18 -14.79 8.43
C GLY A 137 7.73 -15.11 7.00
N ILE A 138 7.21 -14.11 6.26
CA ILE A 138 6.69 -14.26 4.90
C ILE A 138 7.71 -13.71 3.90
N GLU A 139 7.93 -14.43 2.80
CA GLU A 139 8.78 -13.95 1.72
C GLU A 139 8.23 -12.67 1.08
N VAL A 140 9.14 -11.75 0.73
CA VAL A 140 8.77 -10.44 0.17
C VAL A 140 9.55 -10.14 -1.10
N VAL A 141 8.81 -9.77 -2.14
CA VAL A 141 9.33 -9.10 -3.34
C VAL A 141 9.21 -7.60 -3.11
N ALA A 142 10.34 -6.92 -3.02
CA ALA A 142 10.33 -5.46 -2.99
C ALA A 142 10.34 -4.92 -4.42
N ILE A 143 9.45 -3.96 -4.69
CA ILE A 143 9.40 -3.23 -5.95
C ILE A 143 9.90 -1.81 -5.73
N TYR A 144 10.71 -1.31 -6.69
CA TYR A 144 11.23 0.04 -6.59
C TYR A 144 10.11 1.09 -6.53
N ASP A 145 10.28 2.04 -5.62
CA ASP A 145 9.48 3.26 -5.54
C ASP A 145 10.37 4.49 -5.33
N GLN A 146 10.13 5.55 -6.10
CA GLN A 146 10.91 6.78 -6.02
C GLN A 146 10.81 7.46 -4.64
N TYR A 147 9.70 7.29 -3.94
CA TYR A 147 9.50 7.87 -2.60
C TYR A 147 10.23 7.11 -1.50
N SER A 148 10.58 5.85 -1.75
CA SER A 148 11.40 5.01 -0.87
C SER A 148 12.88 4.92 -1.32
N ALA A 149 13.28 5.69 -2.35
CA ALA A 149 14.64 5.64 -2.92
C ALA A 149 15.74 5.94 -1.90
N HIS A 150 15.45 6.74 -0.88
CA HIS A 150 16.41 7.06 0.20
C HIS A 150 16.70 5.87 1.13
N GLU A 151 15.87 4.83 1.12
CA GLU A 151 16.00 3.60 1.90
C GLU A 151 16.29 2.37 1.02
N ILE A 152 16.57 2.56 -0.28
CA ILE A 152 16.62 1.48 -1.27
C ILE A 152 17.64 0.38 -0.93
N GLU A 153 18.80 0.73 -0.39
CA GLU A 153 19.84 -0.25 -0.02
C GLU A 153 19.40 -1.11 1.17
N LEU A 154 18.66 -0.53 2.10
CA LEU A 154 18.08 -1.27 3.23
C LEU A 154 16.94 -2.19 2.76
N ILE A 155 16.10 -1.72 1.84
CA ILE A 155 15.03 -2.50 1.23
C ILE A 155 15.63 -3.72 0.52
N LYS A 156 16.62 -3.51 -0.36
CA LYS A 156 17.30 -4.60 -1.08
C LYS A 156 17.98 -5.60 -0.14
N ALA A 157 18.57 -5.12 0.94
CA ALA A 157 19.26 -5.99 1.90
C ALA A 157 18.32 -6.87 2.72
N ARG A 158 17.04 -6.49 2.84
CA ARG A 158 16.05 -7.17 3.69
C ARG A 158 14.97 -7.93 2.91
N ALA A 159 14.74 -7.59 1.64
CA ALA A 159 13.80 -8.31 0.80
C ALA A 159 14.42 -9.63 0.31
N ASN A 160 13.59 -10.65 0.09
CA ASN A 160 14.00 -11.91 -0.53
C ASN A 160 14.31 -11.70 -2.01
N TYR A 161 13.51 -10.86 -2.67
CA TYR A 161 13.65 -10.49 -4.07
C TYR A 161 13.47 -8.99 -4.24
N PHE A 162 14.13 -8.42 -5.24
CA PHE A 162 13.96 -7.02 -5.61
C PHE A 162 13.76 -6.91 -7.12
N VAL A 163 12.73 -6.16 -7.52
CA VAL A 163 12.44 -5.85 -8.92
C VAL A 163 12.33 -4.35 -9.14
N GLN A 164 12.69 -3.90 -10.33
CA GLN A 164 12.63 -2.49 -10.68
C GLN A 164 11.20 -2.00 -10.92
N ASP A 165 10.36 -2.86 -11.50
CA ASP A 165 8.97 -2.55 -11.83
C ASP A 165 8.12 -3.83 -11.97
N PHE A 166 6.83 -3.65 -12.18
CA PHE A 166 5.92 -4.77 -12.42
C PHE A 166 6.14 -5.49 -13.74
N THR A 167 6.80 -4.86 -14.72
CA THR A 167 7.19 -5.53 -15.98
C THR A 167 8.24 -6.61 -15.73
N GLU A 168 9.19 -6.31 -14.85
CA GLU A 168 10.19 -7.29 -14.42
C GLU A 168 9.53 -8.43 -13.64
N LEU A 169 8.65 -8.11 -12.68
CA LEU A 169 7.93 -9.11 -11.90
C LEU A 169 7.07 -10.04 -12.77
N LEU A 170 6.40 -9.51 -13.79
CA LEU A 170 5.58 -10.30 -14.72
C LEU A 170 6.36 -11.42 -15.41
N ARG A 171 7.65 -11.23 -15.70
CA ARG A 171 8.50 -12.27 -16.34
C ARG A 171 8.75 -13.47 -15.45
N HIS A 172 8.52 -13.32 -14.15
CA HIS A 172 8.69 -14.40 -13.17
C HIS A 172 7.38 -15.10 -12.79
N ILE A 173 6.23 -14.50 -13.14
CA ILE A 173 4.89 -15.00 -12.80
C ILE A 173 4.19 -15.62 -14.02
N ALA A 174 4.54 -15.18 -15.23
CA ALA A 174 3.90 -15.59 -16.50
C ALA A 174 4.33 -16.99 -16.95
#